data_54fb6ba45f560493dfb63a55b8efd30d
#
_entry.id   54fb6ba45f560493dfb63a55b8efd30d
#
_cell.length_a   1.000
_cell.length_b   1.000
_cell.length_c   1.000
_cell.angle_alpha   90.00
_cell.angle_beta   90.00
_cell.angle_gamma   90.00
#
_symmetry.space_group_name_H-M   'P 1'
#
loop_
_entity.id
_entity.type
_entity.pdbx_description
1 polymer ?
#
loop_
_entity_poly.entity_id
_entity_poly.type
_entity_poly.pdbx_seq_one_letter_code
_entity_poly.pdbx_strand_id
1 'polypeptide(L)'
;MALQKLSTLGLIETRVGEGSFVAHFSVQPIFSELAPLYDNKEGRRDVEQLRNLLEGECTNIAIISSTEEDRQKLKDRLDEYNRLEAIYNDDIENQQKLHDVVQADFAFHYEIICMSHNKLYMDIYMMVQQLISSHIRHLIY
;
A
#
# COMPACT_ATOMS: atom_id res chain seq x y z
N MET A 1 20.52 -7.66 -28.04
CA MET A 1 20.24 -8.60 -26.91
C MET A 1 20.14 -7.91 -25.55
N ALA A 2 21.06 -7.05 -25.10
CA ALA A 2 20.97 -6.41 -23.77
C ALA A 2 19.75 -5.50 -23.61
N LEU A 3 19.49 -4.58 -24.55
CA LEU A 3 18.33 -3.67 -24.51
C LEU A 3 16.99 -4.43 -24.53
N GLN A 4 16.90 -5.50 -25.32
CA GLN A 4 15.70 -6.33 -25.39
C GLN A 4 15.43 -7.03 -24.04
N LYS A 5 16.47 -7.49 -23.37
CA LYS A 5 16.36 -8.11 -22.04
C LYS A 5 15.95 -7.09 -20.99
N LEU A 6 16.47 -5.86 -21.03
CA LEU A 6 16.09 -4.77 -20.15
C LEU A 6 14.64 -4.31 -20.41
N SER A 7 14.20 -4.30 -21.68
CA SER A 7 12.81 -4.00 -22.03
C SER A 7 11.84 -5.10 -21.53
N THR A 8 12.21 -6.37 -21.67
CA THR A 8 11.41 -7.50 -21.16
C THR A 8 11.29 -7.44 -19.63
N LEU A 9 12.32 -6.95 -18.94
CA LEU A 9 12.30 -6.75 -17.48
C LEU A 9 11.58 -5.45 -17.06
N GLY A 10 11.06 -4.66 -18.02
CA GLY A 10 10.40 -3.40 -17.72
C GLY A 10 11.34 -2.28 -17.22
N LEU A 11 12.66 -2.47 -17.37
CA LEU A 11 13.67 -1.50 -16.93
C LEU A 11 13.88 -0.37 -17.93
N ILE A 12 13.53 -0.60 -19.20
CA ILE A 12 13.55 0.39 -20.26
C ILE A 12 12.28 0.32 -21.10
N GLU A 13 11.86 1.47 -21.61
CA GLU A 13 10.79 1.63 -22.59
C GLU A 13 11.41 2.07 -23.91
N THR A 14 11.10 1.35 -25.00
CA THR A 14 11.58 1.70 -26.34
C THR A 14 10.45 2.34 -27.12
N ARG A 15 10.66 3.58 -27.57
CA ARG A 15 9.72 4.32 -28.43
C ARG A 15 10.25 4.35 -29.84
N VAL A 16 9.41 3.95 -30.80
CA VAL A 16 9.76 3.91 -32.21
C VAL A 16 10.13 5.32 -32.70
N GLY A 17 11.35 5.48 -33.21
CA GLY A 17 11.87 6.75 -33.70
C GLY A 17 12.45 7.69 -32.62
N GLU A 18 12.30 7.40 -31.35
CA GLU A 18 12.77 8.27 -30.25
C GLU A 18 13.91 7.65 -29.43
N GLY A 19 14.07 6.31 -29.45
CA GLY A 19 15.11 5.60 -28.71
C GLY A 19 14.59 4.81 -27.51
N SER A 20 15.51 4.43 -26.62
CA SER A 20 15.20 3.69 -25.38
C SER A 20 15.43 4.57 -24.16
N PHE A 21 14.45 4.62 -23.28
CA PHE A 21 14.45 5.42 -22.06
C PHE A 21 14.40 4.50 -20.84
N VAL A 22 14.97 4.94 -19.71
CA VAL A 22 14.82 4.24 -18.45
C VAL A 22 13.36 4.32 -18.04
N ALA A 23 12.70 3.17 -17.91
CA ALA A 23 11.31 3.10 -17.47
C ALA A 23 11.21 3.34 -15.95
N HIS A 24 10.07 3.85 -15.50
CA HIS A 24 9.71 3.77 -14.08
C HIS A 24 9.45 2.30 -13.73
N PHE A 25 10.49 1.64 -13.19
CA PHE A 25 10.34 0.25 -12.75
C PHE A 25 9.41 0.20 -11.53
N SER A 26 8.31 -0.54 -11.67
CA SER A 26 7.42 -0.86 -10.56
C SER A 26 7.22 -2.36 -10.49
N VAL A 27 7.42 -2.94 -9.32
CA VAL A 27 7.09 -4.35 -9.04
C VAL A 27 5.64 -4.51 -8.58
N GLN A 28 4.93 -3.42 -8.34
CA GLN A 28 3.54 -3.42 -7.87
C GLN A 28 2.60 -4.24 -8.76
N PRO A 29 2.67 -4.20 -10.11
CA PRO A 29 1.84 -5.06 -10.95
C PRO A 29 2.05 -6.55 -10.70
N ILE A 30 3.29 -6.98 -10.41
CA ILE A 30 3.61 -8.38 -10.10
C ILE A 30 2.92 -8.81 -8.81
N PHE A 31 2.97 -8.00 -7.76
CA PHE A 31 2.29 -8.28 -6.50
C PHE A 31 0.77 -8.20 -6.61
N SER A 32 0.24 -7.37 -7.50
CA SER A 32 -1.20 -7.34 -7.79
C SER A 32 -1.69 -8.65 -8.40
N GLU A 33 -0.91 -9.26 -9.29
CA GLU A 33 -1.20 -10.57 -9.87
C GLU A 33 -1.11 -11.72 -8.83
N LEU A 34 -0.33 -11.53 -7.76
CA LEU A 34 -0.22 -12.51 -6.68
C LEU A 34 -1.36 -12.39 -5.65
N ALA A 35 -2.07 -11.27 -5.59
CA ALA A 35 -3.10 -11.02 -4.58
C ALA A 35 -4.14 -12.16 -4.46
N PRO A 36 -4.67 -12.76 -5.55
CA PRO A 36 -5.61 -13.87 -5.45
C PRO A 36 -5.05 -15.12 -4.75
N LEU A 37 -3.74 -15.34 -4.75
CA LEU A 37 -3.11 -16.48 -4.09
C LEU A 37 -3.15 -16.35 -2.56
N TYR A 38 -3.26 -15.13 -2.05
CA TYR A 38 -3.35 -14.81 -0.63
C TYR A 38 -4.79 -14.57 -0.15
N ASP A 39 -5.77 -14.66 -1.05
CA ASP A 39 -7.19 -14.47 -0.72
C ASP A 39 -7.83 -15.75 -0.17
N ASN A 40 -7.15 -16.37 0.79
CA ASN A 40 -7.61 -17.52 1.57
C ASN A 40 -7.22 -17.31 3.05
N LYS A 41 -7.69 -18.18 3.93
CA LYS A 41 -7.49 -18.03 5.38
C LYS A 41 -6.00 -17.97 5.77
N GLU A 42 -5.17 -18.81 5.16
CA GLU A 42 -3.72 -18.86 5.45
C GLU A 42 -3.02 -17.61 4.89
N GLY A 43 -3.26 -17.28 3.64
CA GLY A 43 -2.70 -16.10 3.00
C GLY A 43 -3.07 -14.80 3.69
N ARG A 44 -4.32 -14.65 4.16
CA ARG A 44 -4.73 -13.48 4.94
C ARG A 44 -3.97 -13.39 6.28
N ARG A 45 -3.70 -14.51 6.94
CA ARG A 45 -2.88 -14.55 8.14
C ARG A 45 -1.43 -14.13 7.86
N ASP A 46 -0.87 -14.58 6.75
CA ASP A 46 0.50 -14.21 6.34
C ASP A 46 0.59 -12.70 6.05
N VAL A 47 -0.42 -12.12 5.39
CA VAL A 47 -0.50 -10.68 5.15
C VAL A 47 -0.62 -9.90 6.47
N GLU A 48 -1.45 -10.38 7.41
CA GLU A 48 -1.57 -9.79 8.75
C GLU A 48 -0.23 -9.80 9.50
N GLN A 49 0.50 -10.91 9.45
CA GLN A 49 1.83 -11.01 10.08
C GLN A 49 2.82 -10.02 9.47
N LEU A 50 2.81 -9.87 8.14
CA LEU A 50 3.65 -8.89 7.45
C LEU A 50 3.30 -7.45 7.87
N ARG A 51 2.00 -7.12 7.92
CA ARG A 51 1.53 -5.82 8.41
C ARG A 51 2.03 -5.56 9.83
N ASN A 52 1.79 -6.49 10.74
CA ASN A 52 2.18 -6.36 12.15
C ASN A 52 3.69 -6.15 12.32
N LEU A 53 4.51 -6.82 11.49
CA LEU A 53 5.96 -6.66 11.50
C LEU A 53 6.36 -5.25 11.05
N LEU A 54 5.87 -4.78 9.90
CA LEU A 54 6.24 -3.49 9.33
C LEU A 54 5.65 -2.33 10.14
N GLU A 55 4.36 -2.37 10.43
CA GLU A 55 3.66 -1.31 11.16
C GLU A 55 4.15 -1.19 12.60
N GLY A 56 4.42 -2.32 13.26
CA GLY A 56 4.95 -2.35 14.62
C GLY A 56 6.34 -1.73 14.70
N GLU A 57 7.26 -2.12 13.82
CA GLU A 57 8.62 -1.55 13.77
C GLU A 57 8.59 -0.07 13.41
N CYS A 58 7.81 0.33 12.38
CA CYS A 58 7.68 1.72 11.99
C CYS A 58 7.06 2.59 13.09
N THR A 59 6.09 2.05 13.86
CA THR A 59 5.51 2.72 15.03
C THR A 59 6.59 2.97 16.09
N ASN A 60 7.43 1.98 16.40
CA ASN A 60 8.52 2.13 17.35
C ASN A 60 9.50 3.24 16.93
N ILE A 61 9.86 3.27 15.65
CA ILE A 61 10.72 4.33 15.09
C ILE A 61 10.00 5.70 15.17
N ALA A 62 8.73 5.76 14.79
CA ALA A 62 7.95 6.99 14.79
C ALA A 62 7.80 7.61 16.18
N ILE A 63 7.64 6.80 17.24
CA ILE A 63 7.58 7.28 18.63
C ILE A 63 8.84 8.10 18.99
N ILE A 64 9.99 7.71 18.45
CA ILE A 64 11.28 8.33 18.76
C ILE A 64 11.59 9.52 17.84
N SER A 65 11.26 9.41 16.55
CA SER A 65 11.77 10.30 15.49
C SER A 65 10.71 11.14 14.77
N SER A 66 9.41 10.97 15.06
CA SER A 66 8.38 11.73 14.35
C SER A 66 8.42 13.22 14.65
N THR A 67 8.20 14.01 13.62
CA THR A 67 8.03 15.45 13.71
C THR A 67 6.58 15.83 14.06
N GLU A 68 6.34 17.11 14.37
CA GLU A 68 4.96 17.60 14.54
C GLU A 68 4.18 17.53 13.23
N GLU A 69 4.85 17.76 12.10
CA GLU A 69 4.23 17.62 10.77
C GLU A 69 3.78 16.17 10.50
N ASP A 70 4.61 15.18 10.85
CA ASP A 70 4.26 13.76 10.71
C ASP A 70 3.02 13.42 11.54
N ARG A 71 2.98 13.86 12.79
CA ARG A 71 1.83 13.63 13.68
C ARG A 71 0.54 14.30 13.17
N GLN A 72 0.66 15.51 12.60
CA GLN A 72 -0.50 16.17 12.01
C GLN A 72 -1.00 15.42 10.78
N LYS A 73 -0.12 14.95 9.89
CA LYS A 73 -0.51 14.12 8.73
C LYS A 73 -1.21 12.84 9.16
N LEU A 74 -0.67 12.14 10.17
CA LEU A 74 -1.30 10.93 10.70
C LEU A 74 -2.70 11.20 11.25
N LYS A 75 -2.87 12.32 11.97
CA LYS A 75 -4.18 12.76 12.46
C LYS A 75 -5.15 13.05 11.32
N ASP A 76 -4.71 13.76 10.29
CA ASP A 76 -5.54 14.06 9.12
C ASP A 76 -6.00 12.77 8.41
N ARG A 77 -5.13 11.74 8.32
CA ARG A 77 -5.50 10.41 7.80
C ARG A 77 -6.54 9.70 8.67
N LEU A 78 -6.39 9.78 9.99
CA LEU A 78 -7.35 9.21 10.93
C LEU A 78 -8.70 9.90 10.84
N ASP A 79 -8.74 11.23 10.75
CA ASP A 79 -9.97 12.01 10.62
C ASP A 79 -10.70 11.66 9.31
N GLU A 80 -9.97 11.48 8.21
CA GLU A 80 -10.53 11.05 6.93
C GLU A 80 -11.07 9.61 6.98
N TYR A 81 -10.33 8.68 7.61
CA TYR A 81 -10.82 7.31 7.82
C TYR A 81 -12.13 7.32 8.59
N ASN A 82 -12.20 8.01 9.73
CA ASN A 82 -13.41 8.07 10.57
C ASN A 82 -14.59 8.67 9.80
N ARG A 83 -14.36 9.69 8.97
CA ARG A 83 -15.39 10.32 8.13
C ARG A 83 -15.93 9.33 7.09
N LEU A 84 -15.07 8.60 6.40
CA LEU A 84 -15.48 7.64 5.37
C LEU A 84 -16.11 6.39 5.97
N GLU A 85 -15.62 5.92 7.12
CA GLU A 85 -16.23 4.82 7.87
C GLU A 85 -17.68 5.16 8.28
N ALA A 86 -17.93 6.36 8.79
CA ALA A 86 -19.28 6.81 9.12
C ALA A 86 -20.21 6.81 7.88
N ILE A 87 -19.71 7.26 6.73
CA ILE A 87 -20.46 7.25 5.47
C ILE A 87 -20.76 5.82 4.99
N TYR A 88 -19.82 4.89 5.16
CA TYR A 88 -20.00 3.48 4.83
C TYR A 88 -21.02 2.81 5.75
N ASN A 89 -20.97 3.09 7.06
CA ASN A 89 -21.87 2.52 8.05
C ASN A 89 -23.34 2.90 7.80
N ASP A 90 -23.61 4.03 7.13
CA ASP A 90 -24.96 4.42 6.71
C ASP A 90 -25.48 3.62 5.49
N ASP A 91 -24.60 2.92 4.75
CA ASP A 91 -24.95 2.16 3.55
C ASP A 91 -23.88 1.11 3.24
N ILE A 92 -23.87 0.05 4.05
CA ILE A 92 -22.86 -1.04 4.05
C ILE A 92 -22.86 -1.89 2.77
N GLU A 93 -23.94 -1.85 1.98
CA GLU A 93 -24.01 -2.57 0.70
C GLU A 93 -23.32 -1.82 -0.45
N ASN A 94 -22.91 -0.57 -0.22
CA ASN A 94 -22.32 0.27 -1.24
C ASN A 94 -20.83 -0.06 -1.45
N GLN A 95 -20.54 -0.72 -2.57
CA GLN A 95 -19.18 -1.16 -2.90
C GLN A 95 -18.18 0.00 -3.09
N GLN A 96 -18.65 1.18 -3.55
CA GLN A 96 -17.77 2.34 -3.67
C GLN A 96 -17.40 2.89 -2.29
N LYS A 97 -18.37 3.01 -1.38
CA LYS A 97 -18.10 3.43 0.00
C LYS A 97 -17.17 2.46 0.72
N LEU A 98 -17.36 1.14 0.54
CA LEU A 98 -16.44 0.12 1.06
C LEU A 98 -15.03 0.32 0.48
N HIS A 99 -14.91 0.56 -0.82
CA HIS A 99 -13.61 0.83 -1.43
C HIS A 99 -12.94 2.06 -0.81
N ASP A 100 -13.69 3.14 -0.62
CA ASP A 100 -13.17 4.39 -0.07
C ASP A 100 -12.65 4.22 1.38
N VAL A 101 -13.37 3.47 2.22
CA VAL A 101 -12.93 3.13 3.60
C VAL A 101 -11.67 2.28 3.57
N VAL A 102 -11.60 1.26 2.71
CA VAL A 102 -10.42 0.40 2.56
C VAL A 102 -9.19 1.23 2.16
N GLN A 103 -9.35 2.18 1.24
CA GLN A 103 -8.26 3.07 0.83
C GLN A 103 -7.84 4.02 1.95
N ALA A 104 -8.79 4.52 2.75
CA ALA A 104 -8.49 5.39 3.88
C ALA A 104 -7.76 4.65 5.01
N ASP A 105 -8.17 3.41 5.32
CA ASP A 105 -7.46 2.54 6.27
C ASP A 105 -6.02 2.28 5.81
N PHE A 106 -5.85 1.89 4.55
CA PHE A 106 -4.51 1.71 3.98
C PHE A 106 -3.68 3.00 4.08
N ALA A 107 -4.25 4.16 3.76
CA ALA A 107 -3.55 5.45 3.79
C ALA A 107 -3.12 5.84 5.23
N PHE A 108 -3.96 5.56 6.23
CA PHE A 108 -3.64 5.77 7.64
C PHE A 108 -2.44 4.91 8.06
N HIS A 109 -2.46 3.62 7.80
CA HIS A 109 -1.36 2.71 8.13
C HIS A 109 -0.08 3.01 7.34
N TYR A 110 -0.21 3.40 6.07
CA TYR A 110 0.93 3.84 5.27
C TYR A 110 1.59 5.11 5.82
N GLU A 111 0.82 6.04 6.40
CA GLU A 111 1.39 7.22 7.06
C GLU A 111 2.29 6.82 8.23
N ILE A 112 1.94 5.78 9.00
CA ILE A 112 2.81 5.23 10.06
C ILE A 112 4.14 4.74 9.47
N ILE A 113 4.08 4.06 8.31
CA ILE A 113 5.30 3.64 7.60
C ILE A 113 6.15 4.84 7.17
N CYS A 114 5.51 5.91 6.66
CA CYS A 114 6.20 7.14 6.26
C CYS A 114 6.91 7.82 7.44
N MET A 115 6.33 7.78 8.63
CA MET A 115 6.91 8.35 9.85
C MET A 115 8.21 7.64 10.29
N SER A 116 8.50 6.46 9.77
CA SER A 116 9.80 5.80 9.96
C SER A 116 10.94 6.49 9.20
N HIS A 117 10.63 7.34 8.23
CA HIS A 117 11.57 7.96 7.29
C HIS A 117 12.47 6.97 6.54
N ASN A 118 12.09 5.68 6.52
CA ASN A 118 12.82 4.62 5.82
C ASN A 118 12.17 4.36 4.46
N LYS A 119 12.84 4.85 3.40
CA LYS A 119 12.32 4.71 2.03
C LYS A 119 12.07 3.25 1.63
N LEU A 120 12.91 2.31 2.08
CA LEU A 120 12.75 0.90 1.74
C LEU A 120 11.49 0.31 2.37
N TYR A 121 11.15 0.68 3.61
CA TYR A 121 9.89 0.27 4.23
C TYR A 121 8.68 0.82 3.46
N MET A 122 8.73 2.10 3.06
CA MET A 122 7.67 2.71 2.23
C MET A 122 7.51 1.96 0.91
N ASP A 123 8.61 1.69 0.20
CA ASP A 123 8.59 1.00 -1.10
C ASP A 123 8.03 -0.44 -0.96
N ILE A 124 8.44 -1.19 0.07
CA ILE A 124 7.92 -2.54 0.34
C ILE A 124 6.43 -2.50 0.67
N TYR A 125 5.99 -1.59 1.53
CA TYR A 125 4.58 -1.50 1.92
C TYR A 125 3.69 -1.15 0.71
N MET A 126 4.11 -0.22 -0.13
CA MET A 126 3.42 0.11 -1.39
C MET A 126 3.43 -1.06 -2.39
N MET A 127 4.51 -1.83 -2.44
CA MET A 127 4.63 -3.01 -3.32
C MET A 127 3.56 -4.05 -3.01
N VAL A 128 3.23 -4.25 -1.73
CA VAL A 128 2.23 -5.21 -1.27
C VAL A 128 0.84 -4.60 -1.02
N GLN A 129 0.60 -3.36 -1.47
CA GLN A 129 -0.65 -2.61 -1.26
C GLN A 129 -1.90 -3.43 -1.58
N GLN A 130 -1.92 -4.16 -2.70
CA GLN A 130 -3.10 -4.92 -3.12
C GLN A 130 -3.40 -6.08 -2.16
N LEU A 131 -2.37 -6.74 -1.63
CA LEU A 131 -2.53 -7.79 -0.62
C LEU A 131 -3.13 -7.21 0.67
N ILE A 132 -2.60 -6.09 1.12
CA ILE A 132 -3.07 -5.40 2.33
C ILE A 132 -4.50 -4.90 2.14
N SER A 133 -4.81 -4.25 1.02
CA SER A 133 -6.16 -3.74 0.75
C SER A 133 -7.21 -4.87 0.64
N SER A 134 -6.84 -6.03 0.07
CA SER A 134 -7.70 -7.22 0.07
C SER A 134 -7.94 -7.73 1.50
N HIS A 135 -6.90 -7.79 2.34
CA HIS A 135 -7.01 -8.18 3.74
C HIS A 135 -7.92 -7.22 4.53
N ILE A 136 -7.72 -5.89 4.41
CA ILE A 136 -8.55 -4.86 5.05
C ILE A 136 -10.02 -5.02 4.65
N ARG A 137 -10.30 -5.22 3.36
CA ARG A 137 -11.66 -5.43 2.86
C ARG A 137 -12.37 -6.58 3.59
N HIS A 138 -11.68 -7.69 3.87
CA HIS A 138 -12.23 -8.82 4.62
C HIS A 138 -12.43 -8.54 6.11
N LEU A 139 -11.74 -7.56 6.67
CA LEU A 139 -11.95 -7.15 8.08
C LEU A 139 -13.16 -6.23 8.24
N ILE A 140 -13.45 -5.41 7.22
CA ILE A 140 -14.52 -4.42 7.25
C ILE A 140 -15.86 -5.04 6.79
N TYR A 141 -15.86 -5.94 5.80
CA TYR A 141 -17.04 -6.57 5.19
C TYR A 141 -17.27 -7.96 5.75
#